data_d072a2394c9d6134962b59ed4e40202e
#
_entry.id   d072a2394c9d6134962b59ed4e40202e
#
_cell.length_a   1.000
_cell.length_b   1.000
_cell.length_c   1.000
_cell.angle_alpha   90.00
_cell.angle_beta   90.00
_cell.angle_gamma   90.00
#
_symmetry.space_group_name_H-M   'P 1'
#
loop_
_entity.id
_entity.type
_entity.pdbx_description
1 polymer ?
#
loop_
_entity_poly.entity_id
_entity_poly.type
_entity_poly.pdbx_seq_one_letter_code
_entity_poly.pdbx_strand_id
1 'polypeptide(L)'
;EERLVGSEMCIRDSDYSTGGPARFYTSDLVSNKIGFISPLTNNFCASCNRVRISSTGKLFMCLGQNDFVDFREIMRKDYSDDYIKEKIKFALNIKPKQHDFMIGKKINKYMKRHMNVTGG
;
A
#
# COMPACT_ATOMS: atom_id res chain seq x y z
N GLU A 1 16.69 -11.23 -16.81
CA GLU A 1 15.59 -11.62 -17.74
C GLU A 1 14.79 -12.76 -17.10
N GLU A 2 13.56 -12.50 -16.74
CA GLU A 2 12.62 -13.53 -16.30
C GLU A 2 11.87 -14.06 -17.52
N ARG A 3 11.96 -15.34 -17.78
CA ARG A 3 11.17 -16.00 -18.82
C ARG A 3 9.91 -16.57 -18.19
N LEU A 4 8.77 -16.05 -18.58
CA LEU A 4 7.49 -16.65 -18.29
C LEU A 4 7.04 -17.47 -19.51
N VAL A 5 6.85 -18.76 -19.28
CA VAL A 5 6.17 -19.72 -20.17
C VAL A 5 6.53 -19.64 -21.66
N GLY A 6 7.33 -20.58 -22.11
CA GLY A 6 7.71 -20.72 -23.51
C GLY A 6 8.90 -19.87 -23.89
N SER A 7 9.68 -20.38 -24.81
CA SER A 7 10.94 -19.79 -25.27
C SER A 7 10.79 -18.40 -25.95
N GLU A 8 9.59 -17.89 -26.09
CA GLU A 8 9.30 -16.74 -26.95
C GLU A 8 8.86 -15.48 -26.20
N MET A 9 8.54 -15.57 -24.90
CA MET A 9 8.16 -14.41 -24.10
C MET A 9 9.27 -14.00 -23.14
N CYS A 10 10.07 -13.02 -23.53
CA CYS A 10 11.00 -12.34 -22.63
C CYS A 10 10.28 -11.22 -21.93
N ILE A 11 10.08 -11.35 -20.62
CA ILE A 11 9.60 -10.27 -19.76
C ILE A 11 10.80 -9.66 -19.07
N ARG A 12 10.93 -8.35 -19.16
CA ARG A 12 12.02 -7.58 -18.57
C ARG A 12 11.53 -6.69 -17.45
N ASP A 13 12.34 -6.53 -16.42
CA ASP A 13 12.12 -5.50 -15.41
C ASP A 13 12.01 -4.12 -16.06
N SER A 14 11.12 -3.29 -15.54
CA SER A 14 10.93 -1.92 -15.95
C SER A 14 11.24 -0.96 -14.81
N ASP A 15 11.92 0.14 -15.11
CA ASP A 15 12.17 1.23 -14.14
C ASP A 15 10.92 2.09 -13.90
N TYR A 16 9.83 1.83 -14.60
CA TYR A 16 8.58 2.53 -14.45
C TYR A 16 7.97 2.28 -13.06
N SER A 17 7.56 3.34 -12.40
CA SER A 17 6.92 3.28 -11.09
C SER A 17 5.81 4.31 -10.98
N THR A 18 4.74 3.94 -10.29
CA THR A 18 3.66 4.85 -9.90
C THR A 18 3.78 5.32 -8.44
N GLY A 19 4.88 4.96 -7.75
CA GLY A 19 5.04 5.20 -6.32
C GLY A 19 4.16 4.30 -5.44
N GLY A 20 3.44 3.35 -6.05
CA GLY A 20 2.56 2.39 -5.37
C GLY A 20 3.22 1.03 -5.18
N PRO A 21 2.40 0.00 -4.90
CA PRO A 21 2.88 -1.34 -4.57
C PRO A 21 3.25 -2.19 -5.78
N ALA A 22 2.96 -1.76 -7.00
CA ALA A 22 3.17 -2.56 -8.20
C ALA A 22 4.62 -2.47 -8.69
N ARG A 23 5.19 -3.63 -9.01
CA ARG A 23 6.42 -3.77 -9.77
C ARG A 23 6.10 -4.05 -11.22
N PHE A 24 6.60 -3.23 -12.14
CA PHE A 24 6.23 -3.28 -13.53
C PHE A 24 7.26 -4.02 -14.37
N TYR A 25 6.73 -4.72 -15.38
CA TYR A 25 7.49 -5.48 -16.36
C TYR A 25 7.08 -5.08 -17.77
N THR A 26 8.01 -5.17 -18.70
CA THR A 26 7.80 -4.92 -20.12
C THR A 26 8.10 -6.16 -20.94
N SER A 27 7.48 -6.28 -22.11
CA SER A 27 7.74 -7.34 -23.09
C SER A 27 7.94 -6.71 -24.47
N ASP A 28 8.79 -7.33 -25.27
CA ASP A 28 9.01 -6.89 -26.67
C ASP A 28 7.80 -7.15 -27.57
N LEU A 29 6.90 -8.06 -27.15
CA LEU A 29 5.72 -8.45 -27.94
C LEU A 29 4.52 -7.54 -27.72
N VAL A 30 4.48 -6.80 -26.62
CA VAL A 30 3.35 -5.93 -26.28
C VAL A 30 3.86 -4.58 -25.82
N SER A 31 3.20 -3.51 -26.25
CA SER A 31 3.54 -2.15 -25.83
C SER A 31 3.11 -1.83 -24.40
N ASN A 32 2.26 -2.66 -23.81
CA ASN A 32 1.71 -2.43 -22.49
C ASN A 32 2.67 -2.88 -21.40
N LYS A 33 2.66 -2.16 -20.27
CA LYS A 33 3.35 -2.56 -19.04
C LYS A 33 2.44 -3.43 -18.20
N ILE A 34 3.01 -4.48 -17.61
CA ILE A 34 2.31 -5.39 -16.70
C ILE A 34 2.82 -5.12 -15.29
N GLY A 35 1.92 -4.84 -14.37
CA GLY A 35 2.26 -4.61 -12.95
C GLY A 35 1.86 -5.80 -12.08
N PHE A 36 2.77 -6.24 -11.23
CA PHE A 36 2.53 -7.27 -10.22
C PHE A 36 2.60 -6.67 -8.83
N ILE A 37 1.67 -7.08 -7.97
CA ILE A 37 1.64 -6.74 -6.55
C ILE A 37 1.84 -8.02 -5.75
N SER A 38 2.98 -8.11 -5.04
CA SER A 38 3.38 -9.31 -4.31
C SER A 38 3.70 -8.95 -2.85
N PRO A 39 2.69 -8.69 -2.01
CA PRO A 39 2.91 -8.12 -0.67
C PRO A 39 3.65 -9.07 0.29
N LEU A 40 3.56 -10.38 0.09
CA LEU A 40 4.17 -11.37 0.97
C LEU A 40 5.59 -11.76 0.57
N THR A 41 5.88 -11.77 -0.72
CA THR A 41 7.18 -12.20 -1.27
C THR A 41 8.10 -11.06 -1.63
N ASN A 42 7.55 -9.87 -1.88
CA ASN A 42 8.29 -8.68 -2.24
C ASN A 42 7.80 -7.50 -1.41
N ASN A 43 8.55 -7.16 -0.37
CA ASN A 43 8.22 -6.07 0.53
C ASN A 43 8.47 -4.72 -0.16
N PHE A 44 7.41 -3.99 -0.45
CA PHE A 44 7.43 -2.67 -1.08
C PHE A 44 7.06 -1.53 -0.12
N CYS A 45 6.89 -1.79 1.17
CA CYS A 45 6.39 -0.82 2.15
C CYS A 45 7.28 0.42 2.27
N ALA A 46 8.59 0.27 2.14
CA ALA A 46 9.54 1.38 2.23
C ALA A 46 9.35 2.42 1.11
N SER A 47 8.95 1.98 -0.10
CA SER A 47 8.69 2.83 -1.27
C SER A 47 7.20 3.14 -1.48
N CYS A 48 6.32 2.59 -0.66
CA CYS A 48 4.88 2.74 -0.81
C CYS A 48 4.41 4.11 -0.30
N ASN A 49 3.78 4.88 -1.17
CA ASN A 49 3.21 6.19 -0.86
C ASN A 49 1.70 6.15 -0.56
N ARG A 50 1.11 4.97 -0.43
CA ARG A 50 -0.34 4.80 -0.27
C ARG A 50 -0.76 4.93 1.19
N VAL A 51 -1.84 5.65 1.40
CA VAL A 51 -2.62 5.73 2.63
C VAL A 51 -4.10 5.56 2.27
N ARG A 52 -4.94 5.24 3.24
CA ARG A 52 -6.36 5.01 3.01
C ARG A 52 -7.21 5.71 4.05
N ILE A 53 -8.32 6.28 3.62
CA ILE A 53 -9.32 6.88 4.51
C ILE A 53 -10.57 6.01 4.47
N SER A 54 -11.03 5.57 5.64
CA SER A 54 -12.28 4.84 5.77
C SER A 54 -13.49 5.76 5.66
N SER A 55 -14.66 5.19 5.40
CA SER A 55 -15.94 5.92 5.41
C SER A 55 -16.26 6.58 6.75
N THR A 56 -15.65 6.11 7.83
CA THR A 56 -15.78 6.67 9.18
C THR A 56 -14.76 7.78 9.48
N GLY A 57 -13.92 8.18 8.51
CA GLY A 57 -12.95 9.26 8.67
C GLY A 57 -11.65 8.85 9.37
N LYS A 58 -11.32 7.57 9.41
CA LYS A 58 -10.05 7.08 9.96
C LYS A 58 -9.00 6.97 8.85
N LEU A 59 -7.85 7.58 9.03
CA LEU A 59 -6.71 7.49 8.13
C LEU A 59 -5.83 6.31 8.52
N PHE A 60 -5.78 5.29 7.66
CA PHE A 60 -4.91 4.12 7.80
C PHE A 60 -3.62 4.30 7.00
N MET A 61 -2.49 4.05 7.63
CA MET A 61 -1.17 4.17 7.00
C MET A 61 -0.85 3.02 6.06
N CYS A 62 -1.42 1.85 6.32
CA CYS A 62 -1.18 0.64 5.56
C CYS A 62 -2.45 -0.20 5.48
N LEU A 63 -2.68 -0.86 4.34
CA LEU A 63 -3.80 -1.77 4.16
C LEU A 63 -3.74 -2.96 5.12
N GLY A 64 -2.54 -3.45 5.40
CA GLY A 64 -2.30 -4.64 6.21
C GLY A 64 -2.15 -4.39 7.71
N GLN A 65 -2.27 -3.16 8.18
CA GLN A 65 -2.14 -2.82 9.59
C GLN A 65 -3.38 -2.10 10.13
N ASN A 66 -3.55 -2.16 11.44
CA ASN A 66 -4.72 -1.62 12.12
C ASN A 66 -4.52 -0.21 12.66
N ASP A 67 -3.29 0.32 12.63
CA ASP A 67 -2.98 1.65 13.12
C ASP A 67 -3.63 2.72 12.25
N PHE A 68 -4.28 3.67 12.91
CA PHE A 68 -4.99 4.75 12.24
C PHE A 68 -4.94 6.06 13.05
N VAL A 69 -5.18 7.16 12.36
CA VAL A 69 -5.45 8.47 12.98
C VAL A 69 -6.91 8.85 12.70
N ASP A 70 -7.65 9.19 13.74
CA ASP A 70 -9.07 9.55 13.61
C ASP A 70 -9.23 11.02 13.21
N PHE A 71 -9.38 11.27 11.91
CA PHE A 71 -9.63 12.61 11.37
C PHE A 71 -11.06 13.10 11.59
N ARG A 72 -12.02 12.19 11.72
CA ARG A 72 -13.41 12.55 11.99
C ARG A 72 -13.54 13.32 13.31
N GLU A 73 -12.89 12.82 14.35
CA GLU A 73 -12.90 13.49 15.65
C GLU A 73 -12.21 14.85 15.58
N ILE A 74 -11.06 14.92 14.91
CA ILE A 74 -10.30 16.15 14.72
C ILE A 74 -11.15 17.20 13.99
N MET A 75 -11.76 16.84 12.87
CA MET A 75 -12.55 17.78 12.05
C MET A 75 -13.83 18.24 12.72
N ARG A 76 -14.43 17.44 13.60
CA ARG A 76 -15.64 17.82 14.32
C ARG A 76 -15.41 18.77 15.49
N LYS A 77 -14.21 18.88 15.98
CA LYS A 77 -13.83 19.77 17.08
C LYS A 77 -13.40 21.16 16.62
N ASP A 78 -13.63 21.51 15.35
CA ASP A 78 -13.36 22.83 14.77
C ASP A 78 -11.89 23.27 14.87
N TYR A 79 -10.99 22.37 14.50
CA TYR A 79 -9.56 22.67 14.46
C TYR A 79 -9.17 23.42 13.19
N SER A 80 -8.11 24.25 13.30
CA SER A 80 -7.53 24.97 12.16
C SER A 80 -6.91 24.02 11.13
N ASP A 81 -6.80 24.51 9.89
CA ASP A 81 -6.15 23.77 8.81
C ASP A 81 -4.70 23.40 9.14
N ASP A 82 -3.98 24.26 9.87
CA ASP A 82 -2.61 23.99 10.28
C ASP A 82 -2.52 22.80 11.24
N TYR A 83 -3.46 22.68 12.16
CA TYR A 83 -3.54 21.53 13.06
C TYR A 83 -3.81 20.23 12.28
N ILE A 84 -4.70 20.26 11.31
CA ILE A 84 -4.99 19.11 10.44
C ILE A 84 -3.73 18.71 9.65
N LYS A 85 -3.01 19.68 9.08
CA LYS A 85 -1.73 19.42 8.38
C LYS A 85 -0.68 18.79 9.28
N GLU A 86 -0.55 19.24 10.52
CA GLU A 86 0.34 18.63 11.51
C GLU A 86 -0.02 17.19 11.79
N LYS A 87 -1.32 16.90 11.95
CA LYS A 87 -1.79 15.52 12.17
C LYS A 87 -1.55 14.61 10.98
N ILE A 88 -1.70 15.12 9.76
CA ILE A 88 -1.33 14.38 8.55
C ILE A 88 0.17 14.07 8.54
N LYS A 89 1.02 15.06 8.81
CA LYS A 89 2.48 14.85 8.88
C LYS A 89 2.85 13.84 9.96
N PHE A 90 2.25 13.93 11.13
CA PHE A 90 2.44 12.95 12.19
C PHE A 90 2.05 11.54 11.74
N ALA A 91 0.88 11.39 11.11
CA ALA A 91 0.41 10.13 10.59
C ALA A 91 1.39 9.53 9.57
N LEU A 92 1.89 10.34 8.64
CA LEU A 92 2.86 9.89 7.63
C LEU A 92 4.20 9.47 8.26
N ASN A 93 4.62 10.13 9.33
CA ASN A 93 5.86 9.79 10.04
C ASN A 93 5.79 8.45 10.79
N ILE A 94 4.61 8.07 11.28
CA ILE A 94 4.40 6.77 11.93
C ILE A 94 4.09 5.65 10.94
N LYS A 95 4.05 5.93 9.65
CA LYS A 95 3.82 4.92 8.63
C LYS A 95 4.90 3.84 8.69
N PRO A 96 4.52 2.55 8.82
CA PRO A 96 5.49 1.48 8.95
C PRO A 96 6.29 1.31 7.65
N LYS A 97 7.56 1.01 7.78
CA LYS A 97 8.46 0.74 6.66
C LYS A 97 8.30 -0.66 6.08
N GLN A 98 7.67 -1.56 6.83
CA GLN A 98 7.38 -2.93 6.40
C GLN A 98 6.15 -3.47 7.14
N HIS A 99 5.52 -4.46 6.55
CA HIS A 99 4.40 -5.16 7.18
C HIS A 99 4.89 -6.39 7.97
N ASP A 100 4.06 -6.84 8.90
CA ASP A 100 4.35 -8.00 9.75
C ASP A 100 3.73 -9.30 9.22
N PHE A 101 3.34 -9.35 7.96
CA PHE A 101 2.76 -10.54 7.35
C PHE A 101 3.78 -11.65 7.24
N MET A 102 3.41 -12.85 7.71
CA MET A 102 4.22 -14.06 7.59
C MET A 102 3.46 -15.12 6.81
N ILE A 103 4.12 -15.71 5.82
CA ILE A 103 3.60 -16.82 5.06
C ILE A 103 3.52 -18.07 5.96
N GLY A 104 2.36 -18.74 6.00
CA GLY A 104 2.18 -19.99 6.72
C GLY A 104 1.84 -19.89 8.21
N LYS A 105 1.78 -18.68 8.80
CA LYS A 105 1.24 -18.51 10.14
C LYS A 105 -0.21 -18.03 10.10
N LYS A 106 -1.04 -18.50 11.05
CA LYS A 106 -2.44 -18.10 11.16
C LYS A 106 -2.57 -16.58 11.20
N ILE A 107 -3.16 -16.03 10.16
CA ILE A 107 -3.31 -14.60 9.87
C ILE A 107 -4.18 -13.85 10.91
N ASN A 108 -4.81 -14.56 11.84
CA ASN A 108 -5.80 -14.04 12.77
C ASN A 108 -5.31 -12.92 13.72
N LYS A 109 -4.01 -12.68 13.77
CA LYS A 109 -3.44 -11.68 14.69
C LYS A 109 -3.24 -10.29 14.06
N TYR A 110 -3.17 -10.20 12.73
CA TYR A 110 -2.64 -9.00 12.06
C TYR A 110 -3.69 -8.09 11.42
N MET A 111 -4.81 -8.62 10.97
CA MET A 111 -5.84 -7.80 10.34
C MET A 111 -7.23 -8.13 10.88
N LYS A 112 -7.71 -7.27 11.79
CA LYS A 112 -9.04 -7.42 12.40
C LYS A 112 -10.17 -6.80 11.58
N ARG A 113 -9.86 -6.02 10.57
CA ARG A 113 -10.85 -5.38 9.70
C ARG A 113 -10.89 -6.02 8.33
N HIS A 114 -12.06 -6.04 7.73
CA HIS A 114 -12.23 -6.44 6.34
C HIS A 114 -11.66 -5.36 5.41
N MET A 115 -11.13 -5.76 4.25
CA MET A 115 -10.54 -4.85 3.28
C MET A 115 -11.53 -3.83 2.72
N ASN A 116 -12.80 -4.16 2.64
CA ASN A 116 -13.87 -3.27 2.17
C ASN A 116 -14.08 -2.03 3.07
N VAL A 117 -13.67 -2.11 4.33
CA VAL A 117 -13.76 -0.97 5.28
C VAL A 117 -12.90 0.20 4.85
N THR A 118 -11.77 -0.07 4.20
CA THR A 118 -10.83 0.93 3.71
C THR A 118 -10.84 1.09 2.19
N GLY A 119 -11.80 0.47 1.49
CA GLY A 119 -11.93 0.58 0.04
C GLY A 119 -10.78 -0.09 -0.68
N GLY A 120 -10.52 -1.34 -0.38
CA GLY A 120 -9.44 -2.11 -1.00
C GLY A 120 -9.89 -3.00 -2.09
#